data_f9115af9aced052387aa8ffdc7cfca93
#
_entry.id   f9115af9aced052387aa8ffdc7cfca93
#
_cell.length_a   1.000
_cell.length_b   1.000
_cell.length_c   1.000
_cell.angle_alpha   90.00
_cell.angle_beta   90.00
_cell.angle_gamma   90.00
#
_symmetry.space_group_name_H-M   'P 1'
#
loop_
_entity.id
_entity.type
_entity.pdbx_description
1 polymer ?
#
loop_
_entity_poly.entity_id
_entity_poly.type
_entity_poly.pdbx_seq_one_letter_code
_entity_poly.pdbx_strand_id
1 'polypeptide(L)'
;YYHNKVVRIDNVDFILSTLWSKIPSVDEFAIQNGMNDYAQILYNKRRLIPQNINDEFERNLAFIKQSVMESDADKIVVVTHHLPTFAALDERHKGSVLNTAYATELGNYIADSRITAWIYGHSHHRTDLMIGNTHLVSNPLGYVFCGENTNFDDSAVIGV
;
A
#
# COMPACT_ATOMS: atom_id res chain seq x y z
N TYR A 1 -13.92 -7.63 -6.89
CA TYR A 1 -12.49 -7.39 -6.70
C TYR A 1 -11.93 -6.60 -7.89
N TYR A 2 -11.25 -5.49 -7.62
CA TYR A 2 -10.59 -4.67 -8.62
C TYR A 2 -9.09 -4.67 -8.36
N HIS A 3 -8.30 -4.86 -9.41
CA HIS A 3 -6.86 -4.78 -9.39
C HIS A 3 -6.38 -4.07 -10.65
N ASN A 4 -5.52 -3.08 -10.49
CA ASN A 4 -5.05 -2.19 -11.55
C ASN A 4 -6.23 -1.64 -12.38
N LYS A 5 -7.14 -0.93 -11.70
CA LYS A 5 -8.32 -0.36 -12.32
C LYS A 5 -8.59 1.05 -11.80
N VAL A 6 -9.00 1.94 -12.71
CA VAL A 6 -9.57 3.25 -12.37
C VAL A 6 -11.08 3.12 -12.35
N VAL A 7 -11.71 3.66 -11.31
CA VAL A 7 -13.16 3.79 -11.17
C VAL A 7 -13.48 5.26 -10.95
N ARG A 8 -14.26 5.86 -11.86
CA ARG A 8 -14.75 7.22 -11.69
C ARG A 8 -16.10 7.22 -10.98
N ILE A 9 -16.20 8.02 -9.92
CA ILE A 9 -17.45 8.32 -9.23
C ILE A 9 -17.55 9.85 -9.17
N ASP A 10 -18.59 10.40 -9.75
CA ASP A 10 -18.73 11.84 -9.98
C ASP A 10 -17.46 12.40 -10.64
N ASN A 11 -16.77 13.34 -10.01
CA ASN A 11 -15.52 13.92 -10.54
C ASN A 11 -14.28 13.48 -9.74
N VAL A 12 -14.31 12.26 -9.18
CA VAL A 12 -13.23 11.64 -8.41
C VAL A 12 -12.77 10.36 -9.11
N ASP A 13 -11.48 10.24 -9.40
CA ASP A 13 -10.88 8.99 -9.87
C ASP A 13 -10.34 8.18 -8.68
N PHE A 14 -10.88 6.97 -8.51
CA PHE A 14 -10.36 5.97 -7.59
C PHE A 14 -9.43 5.02 -8.36
N ILE A 15 -8.13 5.11 -8.08
CA ILE A 15 -7.08 4.27 -8.68
C ILE A 15 -6.81 3.11 -7.74
N LEU A 16 -7.21 1.90 -8.14
CA LEU A 16 -7.22 0.71 -7.30
C LEU A 16 -6.10 -0.25 -7.70
N SER A 17 -5.21 -0.60 -6.77
CA SER A 17 -4.10 -1.51 -6.99
C SER A 17 -3.70 -2.22 -5.70
N THR A 18 -2.97 -3.34 -5.78
CA THR A 18 -2.35 -3.96 -4.60
C THR A 18 -1.13 -3.18 -4.15
N LEU A 19 -0.42 -2.58 -5.07
CA LEU A 19 0.91 -1.98 -4.99
C LEU A 19 2.01 -3.04 -4.80
N TRP A 20 1.89 -3.94 -3.81
CA TRP A 20 2.98 -4.76 -3.30
C TRP A 20 4.13 -3.90 -2.76
N SER A 21 5.33 -4.45 -2.66
CA SER A 21 6.50 -3.72 -2.14
C SER A 21 7.75 -4.03 -2.94
N LYS A 22 8.72 -3.11 -2.93
CA LYS A 22 10.04 -3.32 -3.53
C LYS A 22 10.98 -3.91 -2.49
N ILE A 23 11.29 -5.20 -2.64
CA ILE A 23 12.16 -5.94 -1.72
C ILE A 23 13.60 -5.82 -2.22
N PRO A 24 14.53 -5.22 -1.44
CA PRO A 24 15.94 -5.19 -1.77
C PRO A 24 16.55 -6.60 -1.76
N SER A 25 17.52 -6.85 -2.62
CA SER A 25 18.16 -8.17 -2.72
C SER A 25 18.82 -8.64 -1.41
N VAL A 26 19.29 -7.71 -0.59
CA VAL A 26 19.88 -8.01 0.72
C VAL A 26 18.86 -8.55 1.73
N ASP A 27 17.59 -8.24 1.56
CA ASP A 27 16.49 -8.62 2.47
C ASP A 27 15.73 -9.87 2.00
N GLU A 28 15.88 -10.27 0.73
CA GLU A 28 15.09 -11.34 0.10
C GLU A 28 15.10 -12.65 0.90
N PHE A 29 16.28 -13.07 1.37
CA PHE A 29 16.40 -14.32 2.13
C PHE A 29 15.65 -14.25 3.46
N ALA A 30 15.79 -13.15 4.21
CA ALA A 30 15.13 -12.96 5.49
C ALA A 30 13.61 -12.88 5.32
N ILE A 31 13.14 -12.13 4.32
CA ILE A 31 11.72 -11.96 4.00
C ILE A 31 11.10 -13.29 3.56
N GLN A 32 11.75 -14.00 2.63
CA GLN A 32 11.23 -15.29 2.13
C GLN A 32 11.08 -16.34 3.22
N ASN A 33 11.92 -16.31 4.26
CA ASN A 33 11.85 -17.24 5.38
C ASN A 33 10.99 -16.70 6.55
N GLY A 34 10.82 -15.40 6.65
CA GLY A 34 10.10 -14.76 7.75
C GLY A 34 8.61 -14.54 7.50
N MET A 35 8.13 -14.64 6.25
CA MET A 35 6.74 -14.39 5.89
C MET A 35 6.02 -15.63 5.38
N ASN A 36 4.81 -15.86 5.89
CA ASN A 36 3.96 -16.99 5.52
C ASN A 36 3.52 -16.98 4.05
N ASP A 37 3.47 -15.81 3.42
CA ASP A 37 3.13 -15.61 2.02
C ASP A 37 3.93 -16.54 1.10
N TYR A 38 5.23 -16.64 1.32
CA TYR A 38 6.13 -17.49 0.51
C TYR A 38 5.95 -18.98 0.75
N ALA A 39 5.30 -19.38 1.84
CA ALA A 39 4.94 -20.75 2.11
C ALA A 39 3.56 -21.12 1.55
N GLN A 40 2.64 -20.16 1.46
CA GLN A 40 1.22 -20.41 1.19
C GLN A 40 0.76 -19.96 -0.21
N ILE A 41 1.38 -18.91 -0.78
CA ILE A 41 0.95 -18.37 -2.07
C ILE A 41 1.66 -19.10 -3.22
N LEU A 42 0.88 -19.48 -4.23
CA LEU A 42 1.37 -19.96 -5.49
C LEU A 42 1.26 -18.88 -6.56
N TYR A 43 2.38 -18.54 -7.19
CA TYR A 43 2.46 -17.66 -8.33
C TYR A 43 2.74 -18.49 -9.60
N ASN A 44 1.80 -18.50 -10.55
CA ASN A 44 1.86 -19.32 -11.74
C ASN A 44 2.12 -20.82 -11.45
N LYS A 45 1.43 -21.38 -10.45
CA LYS A 45 1.55 -22.78 -9.99
C LYS A 45 2.92 -23.14 -9.37
N ARG A 46 3.78 -22.17 -9.11
CA ARG A 46 5.07 -22.32 -8.42
C ARG A 46 5.02 -21.56 -7.08
N ARG A 47 5.92 -21.92 -6.17
CA ARG A 47 6.06 -21.18 -4.91
C ARG A 47 6.41 -19.72 -5.20
N LEU A 48 5.76 -18.80 -4.48
CA LEU A 48 6.08 -17.38 -4.56
C LEU A 48 7.54 -17.13 -4.15
N ILE A 49 8.20 -16.20 -4.82
CA ILE A 49 9.56 -15.72 -4.49
C ILE A 49 9.59 -14.18 -4.50
N PRO A 50 10.56 -13.54 -3.81
CA PRO A 50 10.65 -12.08 -3.75
C PRO A 50 10.67 -11.39 -5.12
N GLN A 51 11.32 -11.99 -6.12
CA GLN A 51 11.35 -11.43 -7.47
C GLN A 51 9.93 -11.30 -8.08
N ASN A 52 9.01 -12.24 -7.79
CA ASN A 52 7.63 -12.13 -8.27
C ASN A 52 6.92 -10.92 -7.66
N ILE A 53 7.16 -10.65 -6.37
CA ILE A 53 6.63 -9.47 -5.67
C ILE A 53 7.20 -8.19 -6.30
N ASN A 54 8.51 -8.14 -6.55
CA ASN A 54 9.16 -7.01 -7.20
C ASN A 54 8.59 -6.75 -8.61
N ASP A 55 8.34 -7.80 -9.40
CA ASP A 55 7.75 -7.67 -10.73
C ASP A 55 6.31 -7.14 -10.67
N GLU A 56 5.52 -7.60 -9.69
CA GLU A 56 4.17 -7.08 -9.45
C GLU A 56 4.20 -5.62 -8.97
N PHE A 57 5.11 -5.28 -8.07
CA PHE A 57 5.31 -3.91 -7.61
C PHE A 57 5.57 -2.95 -8.78
N GLU A 58 6.51 -3.29 -9.67
CA GLU A 58 6.83 -2.43 -10.83
C GLU A 58 5.62 -2.24 -11.75
N ARG A 59 4.86 -3.31 -12.02
CA ARG A 59 3.62 -3.21 -12.82
C ARG A 59 2.56 -2.35 -12.15
N ASN A 60 2.37 -2.54 -10.84
CA ASN A 60 1.36 -1.81 -10.07
C ASN A 60 1.72 -0.32 -9.96
N LEU A 61 2.98 -0.01 -9.69
CA LEU A 61 3.46 1.37 -9.59
C LEU A 61 3.38 2.09 -10.95
N ALA A 62 3.76 1.42 -12.03
CA ALA A 62 3.63 1.97 -13.39
C ALA A 62 2.16 2.30 -13.72
N PHE A 63 1.24 1.39 -13.38
CA PHE A 63 -0.20 1.61 -13.55
C PHE A 63 -0.69 2.83 -12.74
N ILE A 64 -0.32 2.92 -11.46
CA ILE A 64 -0.71 4.05 -10.60
C ILE A 64 -0.20 5.36 -11.18
N LYS A 65 1.09 5.44 -11.52
CA LYS A 65 1.71 6.65 -12.07
C LYS A 65 1.05 7.09 -13.39
N GLN A 66 0.81 6.15 -14.29
CA GLN A 66 0.13 6.42 -15.55
C GLN A 66 -1.29 6.91 -15.33
N SER A 67 -2.06 6.25 -14.45
CA SER A 67 -3.44 6.64 -14.15
C SER A 67 -3.53 8.03 -13.52
N VAL A 68 -2.59 8.39 -12.63
CA VAL A 68 -2.52 9.75 -12.05
C VAL A 68 -2.21 10.79 -13.12
N MET A 69 -1.30 10.48 -14.03
CA MET A 69 -0.90 11.38 -15.12
C MET A 69 -2.02 11.60 -16.14
N GLU A 70 -2.77 10.54 -16.47
CA GLU A 70 -3.85 10.56 -17.47
C GLU A 70 -5.19 11.06 -16.95
N SER A 71 -5.36 11.11 -15.62
CA SER A 71 -6.60 11.54 -14.99
C SER A 71 -6.90 13.00 -15.28
N ASP A 72 -8.13 13.28 -15.71
CA ASP A 72 -8.72 14.62 -15.85
C ASP A 72 -9.73 14.95 -14.74
N ALA A 73 -9.84 14.08 -13.72
CA ALA A 73 -10.69 14.31 -12.55
C ALA A 73 -10.19 15.47 -11.69
N ASP A 74 -11.11 16.15 -10.98
CA ASP A 74 -10.75 17.19 -10.03
C ASP A 74 -9.98 16.63 -8.82
N LYS A 75 -10.30 15.39 -8.44
CA LYS A 75 -9.71 14.70 -7.29
C LYS A 75 -9.24 13.30 -7.68
N ILE A 76 -8.15 12.86 -7.08
CA ILE A 76 -7.62 11.52 -7.25
C ILE A 76 -7.44 10.86 -5.89
N VAL A 77 -8.03 9.68 -5.74
CA VAL A 77 -7.87 8.82 -4.57
C VAL A 77 -7.16 7.55 -5.01
N VAL A 78 -5.97 7.29 -4.48
CA VAL A 78 -5.26 6.03 -4.69
C VAL A 78 -5.61 5.08 -3.56
N VAL A 79 -5.96 3.83 -3.88
CA VAL A 79 -6.26 2.79 -2.89
C VAL A 79 -5.35 1.60 -3.13
N THR A 80 -4.53 1.27 -2.14
CA THR A 80 -3.60 0.14 -2.21
C THR A 80 -3.78 -0.80 -1.01
N HIS A 81 -3.12 -1.97 -1.06
CA HIS A 81 -3.02 -2.83 0.12
C HIS A 81 -1.73 -2.55 0.88
N HIS A 82 -0.58 -2.55 0.18
CA HIS A 82 0.71 -2.25 0.79
C HIS A 82 0.92 -0.74 1.01
N LEU A 83 1.80 -0.44 1.96
CA LEU A 83 2.11 0.92 2.38
C LEU A 83 2.97 1.65 1.32
N PRO A 84 2.60 2.88 0.96
CA PRO A 84 3.35 3.63 -0.04
C PRO A 84 4.59 4.36 0.51
N THR A 85 4.84 4.30 1.82
CA THR A 85 5.99 4.97 2.45
C THR A 85 6.34 4.32 3.79
N PHE A 86 7.61 4.39 4.18
CA PHE A 86 8.05 3.96 5.51
C PHE A 86 7.58 4.88 6.64
N ALA A 87 7.19 6.13 6.34
CA ALA A 87 6.58 7.03 7.32
C ALA A 87 5.24 6.51 7.88
N ALA A 88 4.62 5.56 7.18
CA ALA A 88 3.35 4.93 7.57
C ALA A 88 3.52 3.65 8.41
N LEU A 89 4.75 3.22 8.67
CA LEU A 89 5.04 2.05 9.49
C LEU A 89 4.82 2.34 10.98
N ASP A 90 4.35 1.34 11.71
CA ASP A 90 4.27 1.39 13.17
C ASP A 90 5.68 1.45 13.77
N GLU A 91 5.93 2.41 14.65
CA GLU A 91 7.21 2.59 15.36
C GLU A 91 7.67 1.33 16.11
N ARG A 92 6.73 0.46 16.53
CA ARG A 92 7.04 -0.83 17.17
C ARG A 92 7.87 -1.76 16.30
N HIS A 93 7.80 -1.60 14.98
CA HIS A 93 8.51 -2.43 14.00
C HIS A 93 9.74 -1.73 13.40
N LYS A 94 10.12 -0.56 13.94
CA LYS A 94 11.27 0.21 13.46
C LYS A 94 12.55 -0.63 13.43
N GLY A 95 13.22 -0.63 12.29
CA GLY A 95 14.45 -1.40 12.06
C GLY A 95 14.27 -2.88 11.73
N SER A 96 13.04 -3.38 11.63
CA SER A 96 12.79 -4.75 11.16
C SER A 96 13.14 -4.88 9.67
N VAL A 97 13.89 -5.94 9.32
CA VAL A 97 14.16 -6.30 7.92
C VAL A 97 12.88 -6.60 7.12
N LEU A 98 11.81 -7.02 7.81
CA LEU A 98 10.54 -7.33 7.17
C LEU A 98 9.81 -6.08 6.68
N ASN A 99 10.19 -4.88 7.13
CA ASN A 99 9.53 -3.63 6.73
C ASN A 99 9.54 -3.40 5.22
N THR A 100 10.58 -3.86 4.51
CA THR A 100 10.67 -3.76 3.05
C THR A 100 9.69 -4.67 2.31
N ALA A 101 9.06 -5.63 3.00
CA ALA A 101 7.96 -6.42 2.47
C ALA A 101 6.58 -5.77 2.70
N TYR A 102 6.48 -4.82 3.62
CA TYR A 102 5.24 -4.11 3.94
C TYR A 102 5.12 -2.77 3.22
N ALA A 103 6.23 -2.08 3.03
CA ALA A 103 6.25 -0.71 2.53
C ALA A 103 7.33 -0.48 1.47
N THR A 104 7.07 0.49 0.60
CA THR A 104 8.07 1.04 -0.31
C THR A 104 8.07 2.55 -0.23
N GLU A 105 9.25 3.18 -0.28
CA GLU A 105 9.36 4.62 -0.14
C GLU A 105 8.98 5.36 -1.42
N LEU A 106 7.79 5.92 -1.44
CA LEU A 106 7.25 6.75 -2.52
C LEU A 106 6.94 8.18 -2.04
N GLY A 107 7.41 8.60 -0.86
CA GLY A 107 7.08 9.88 -0.25
C GLY A 107 7.34 11.08 -1.17
N ASN A 108 8.46 11.11 -1.88
CA ASN A 108 8.74 12.19 -2.83
C ASN A 108 7.74 12.20 -4.00
N TYR A 109 7.42 11.02 -4.57
CA TYR A 109 6.41 10.93 -5.62
C TYR A 109 5.04 11.41 -5.13
N ILE A 110 4.66 11.02 -3.90
CA ILE A 110 3.38 11.42 -3.29
C ILE A 110 3.35 12.95 -3.10
N ALA A 111 4.41 13.53 -2.52
CA ALA A 111 4.50 14.97 -2.27
C ALA A 111 4.40 15.82 -3.55
N ASP A 112 4.97 15.33 -4.66
CA ASP A 112 5.01 16.02 -5.94
C ASP A 112 3.78 15.72 -6.83
N SER A 113 2.92 14.79 -6.41
CA SER A 113 1.74 14.38 -7.18
C SER A 113 0.53 15.27 -6.92
N ARG A 114 -0.49 15.10 -7.78
CA ARG A 114 -1.82 15.72 -7.60
C ARG A 114 -2.81 14.79 -6.86
N ILE A 115 -2.33 13.75 -6.19
CA ILE A 115 -3.15 12.82 -5.43
C ILE A 115 -3.76 13.56 -4.23
N THR A 116 -5.08 13.49 -4.08
CA THR A 116 -5.81 14.10 -2.95
C THR A 116 -5.72 13.24 -1.70
N ALA A 117 -5.93 11.92 -1.86
CA ALA A 117 -5.84 10.98 -0.75
C ALA A 117 -5.21 9.65 -1.20
N TRP A 118 -4.50 9.00 -0.28
CA TRP A 118 -3.98 7.65 -0.46
C TRP A 118 -4.43 6.77 0.70
N ILE A 119 -5.28 5.79 0.41
CA ILE A 119 -5.84 4.84 1.38
C ILE A 119 -5.09 3.51 1.25
N TYR A 120 -4.68 2.92 2.36
CA TYR A 120 -3.97 1.65 2.35
C TYR A 120 -4.30 0.80 3.58
N GLY A 121 -3.81 -0.46 3.60
CA GLY A 121 -4.02 -1.40 4.70
C GLY A 121 -2.73 -2.10 5.12
N HIS A 122 -2.77 -3.42 5.25
CA HIS A 122 -1.66 -4.35 5.47
C HIS A 122 -0.99 -4.29 6.86
N SER A 123 -0.58 -3.13 7.36
CA SER A 123 0.19 -2.99 8.60
C SER A 123 -0.61 -3.16 9.89
N HIS A 124 -1.95 -3.26 9.82
CA HIS A 124 -2.86 -3.27 10.97
C HIS A 124 -2.61 -2.12 11.96
N HIS A 125 -2.03 -1.03 11.47
CA HIS A 125 -1.77 0.20 12.22
C HIS A 125 -2.57 1.35 11.64
N ARG A 126 -3.35 2.03 12.50
CA ARG A 126 -4.10 3.22 12.09
C ARG A 126 -3.15 4.37 11.81
N THR A 127 -3.30 4.99 10.68
CA THR A 127 -2.48 6.12 10.25
C THR A 127 -3.35 7.22 9.69
N ASP A 128 -3.00 8.45 10.02
CA ASP A 128 -3.62 9.66 9.53
C ASP A 128 -2.52 10.74 9.46
N LEU A 129 -1.98 10.97 8.26
CA LEU A 129 -0.87 11.92 8.07
C LEU A 129 -0.91 12.58 6.69
N MET A 130 -0.22 13.72 6.57
CA MET A 130 -0.07 14.43 5.31
C MET A 130 1.33 14.26 4.75
N ILE A 131 1.42 14.01 3.42
CA ILE A 131 2.68 14.09 2.66
C ILE A 131 2.44 15.08 1.52
N GLY A 132 3.09 16.25 1.58
CA GLY A 132 2.74 17.35 0.69
C GLY A 132 1.26 17.71 0.86
N ASN A 133 0.50 17.67 -0.23
CA ASN A 133 -0.95 17.91 -0.23
C ASN A 133 -1.79 16.63 -0.20
N THR A 134 -1.16 15.46 -0.12
CA THR A 134 -1.84 14.16 -0.12
C THR A 134 -2.15 13.71 1.31
N HIS A 135 -3.40 13.38 1.59
CA HIS A 135 -3.85 12.81 2.85
C HIS A 135 -3.65 11.27 2.81
N LEU A 136 -2.72 10.74 3.60
CA LEU A 136 -2.49 9.30 3.75
C LEU A 136 -3.29 8.76 4.94
N VAL A 137 -4.12 7.74 4.67
CA VAL A 137 -5.05 7.20 5.69
C VAL A 137 -5.03 5.67 5.67
N SER A 138 -4.97 5.08 6.85
CA SER A 138 -5.23 3.67 7.10
C SER A 138 -6.07 3.49 8.35
N ASN A 139 -7.14 2.70 8.25
CA ASN A 139 -8.06 2.39 9.37
C ASN A 139 -8.36 0.88 9.39
N PRO A 140 -7.35 0.05 9.69
CA PRO A 140 -7.48 -1.40 9.63
C PRO A 140 -8.19 -1.94 10.88
N LEU A 141 -9.07 -2.94 10.71
CA LEU A 141 -9.62 -3.70 11.82
C LEU A 141 -8.55 -4.56 12.51
N GLY A 142 -7.58 -5.07 11.73
CA GLY A 142 -6.55 -5.97 12.23
C GLY A 142 -7.09 -7.32 12.69
N TYR A 143 -6.28 -8.07 13.43
CA TYR A 143 -6.68 -9.33 14.04
C TYR A 143 -7.32 -9.09 15.41
N VAL A 144 -8.65 -9.20 15.48
CA VAL A 144 -9.42 -8.94 16.72
C VAL A 144 -8.96 -9.86 17.87
N PHE A 145 -8.63 -11.12 17.58
CA PHE A 145 -8.12 -12.06 18.58
C PHE A 145 -6.71 -11.74 19.11
N CYS A 146 -5.96 -10.86 18.39
CA CYS A 146 -4.68 -10.30 18.86
C CYS A 146 -4.85 -8.93 19.54
N GLY A 147 -6.07 -8.39 19.64
CA GLY A 147 -6.32 -7.07 20.22
C GLY A 147 -5.87 -5.90 19.34
N GLU A 148 -5.74 -6.10 18.02
CA GLU A 148 -5.28 -5.07 17.09
C GLU A 148 -6.37 -4.06 16.71
N ASN A 149 -7.62 -4.37 17.04
CA ASN A 149 -8.81 -3.56 16.70
C ASN A 149 -9.04 -2.34 17.62
N THR A 150 -8.17 -2.09 18.60
CA THR A 150 -8.38 -1.05 19.62
C THR A 150 -8.48 0.38 19.07
N ASN A 151 -7.86 0.63 17.92
CA ASN A 151 -7.86 1.94 17.26
C ASN A 151 -8.72 1.99 15.99
N PHE A 152 -9.47 0.90 15.70
CA PHE A 152 -10.39 0.89 14.57
C PHE A 152 -11.59 1.78 14.84
N ASP A 153 -11.98 2.58 13.85
CA ASP A 153 -13.11 3.50 13.91
C ASP A 153 -14.07 3.12 12.78
N ASP A 154 -15.22 2.56 13.13
CA ASP A 154 -16.25 2.10 12.20
C ASP A 154 -17.03 3.25 11.53
N SER A 155 -16.83 4.47 12.03
CA SER A 155 -17.43 5.70 11.51
C SER A 155 -16.44 6.59 10.77
N ALA A 156 -15.19 6.12 10.56
CA ALA A 156 -14.15 6.92 9.92
C ALA A 156 -14.54 7.32 8.49
N VAL A 157 -14.45 8.60 8.22
CA VAL A 157 -14.66 9.19 6.90
C VAL A 157 -13.50 10.09 6.54
N ILE A 158 -13.20 10.20 5.25
CA ILE A 158 -12.26 11.18 4.71
C ILE A 158 -12.97 12.09 3.73
N GLY A 159 -12.71 13.39 3.83
CA GLY A 159 -13.17 14.37 2.84
C GLY A 159 -12.20 14.40 1.65
N VAL A 160 -12.69 14.29 0.44
CA VAL A 160 -11.93 14.41 -0.80
C VAL A 160 -12.52 15.48 -1.70
#